data_fda799a5e8bba9cb6057cf932f9d88b5
#
_entry.id   fda799a5e8bba9cb6057cf932f9d88b5
#
_cell.length_a   1.000
_cell.length_b   1.000
_cell.length_c   1.000
_cell.angle_alpha   90.00
_cell.angle_beta   90.00
_cell.angle_gamma   90.00
#
_symmetry.space_group_name_H-M   'P 1'
#
loop_
_entity.id
_entity.type
_entity.pdbx_description
1 polymer ?
#
loop_
_entity_poly.entity_id
_entity_poly.type
_entity_poly.pdbx_seq_one_letter_code
_entity_poly.pdbx_strand_id
1 'polypeptide(L)'
;MNWLTSDEHYNHANIITKFVFRPFRNVEHMNAELIKRHNSRVKEGDLVFHLGDFKLTNNGPNKRELVRQLNGHHVFIQGNHDKNNGCNTPVKYIVMELFKQTVLLIHKPEDAIELMPIMGIKTAFCGHVHEKWKFMKTEQGLLVNIGVDQWDY
;
A
#
# COMPACT_ATOMS: atom_id res chain seq x y z
N MET A 1 9.09 11.17 -10.03
CA MET A 1 9.12 11.16 -8.52
C MET A 1 8.83 9.75 -8.04
N ASN A 2 9.22 9.38 -6.78
CA ASN A 2 8.84 8.10 -6.19
C ASN A 2 7.70 8.32 -5.19
N TRP A 3 6.65 7.51 -5.32
CA TRP A 3 5.47 7.51 -4.45
C TRP A 3 5.36 6.16 -3.74
N LEU A 4 4.89 6.16 -2.50
CA LEU A 4 4.64 4.96 -1.71
C LEU A 4 3.17 4.95 -1.31
N THR A 5 2.51 3.82 -1.45
CA THR A 5 1.11 3.61 -1.05
C THR A 5 0.89 2.15 -0.64
N SER A 6 -0.18 1.89 0.10
CA SER A 6 -0.56 0.53 0.53
C SER A 6 -2.04 0.49 0.88
N ASP A 7 -2.59 -0.73 0.89
CA ASP A 7 -3.93 -1.02 1.41
C ASP A 7 -5.05 -0.25 0.69
N GLU A 8 -4.94 -0.04 -0.61
CA GLU A 8 -5.99 0.59 -1.41
C GLU A 8 -7.29 -0.22 -1.32
N HIS A 9 -7.19 -1.54 -1.31
CA HIS A 9 -8.33 -2.45 -1.20
C HIS A 9 -9.43 -2.19 -2.23
N TYR A 10 -9.06 -1.96 -3.49
CA TYR A 10 -10.05 -1.83 -4.57
C TYR A 10 -11.05 -2.98 -4.54
N ASN A 11 -12.31 -2.71 -4.84
CA ASN A 11 -13.42 -3.66 -4.86
C ASN A 11 -13.81 -4.26 -3.49
N HIS A 12 -13.33 -3.71 -2.37
CA HIS A 12 -13.58 -4.21 -1.02
C HIS A 12 -14.74 -3.48 -0.32
N ALA A 13 -15.99 -3.88 -0.57
CA ALA A 13 -17.17 -3.23 0.03
C ALA A 13 -17.15 -3.25 1.57
N ASN A 14 -16.73 -4.36 2.17
CA ASN A 14 -16.73 -4.51 3.63
C ASN A 14 -15.73 -3.60 4.37
N ILE A 15 -14.71 -3.07 3.69
CA ILE A 15 -13.78 -2.12 4.33
C ILE A 15 -14.46 -0.79 4.65
N ILE A 16 -15.52 -0.45 3.91
CA ILE A 16 -16.31 0.76 4.12
C ILE A 16 -17.18 0.64 5.39
N THR A 17 -17.80 -0.52 5.60
CA THR A 17 -18.89 -0.66 6.58
C THR A 17 -18.59 -1.52 7.79
N LYS A 18 -17.54 -2.37 7.73
CA LYS A 18 -17.29 -3.38 8.77
C LYS A 18 -15.91 -3.34 9.42
N PHE A 19 -14.87 -2.99 8.66
CA PHE A 19 -13.50 -3.15 9.15
C PHE A 19 -12.84 -1.81 9.51
N VAL A 20 -12.82 -0.85 8.58
CA VAL A 20 -12.12 0.43 8.74
C VAL A 20 -13.09 1.62 8.78
N PHE A 21 -14.32 1.43 8.29
CA PHE A 21 -15.33 2.48 8.21
C PHE A 21 -14.90 3.67 7.35
N ARG A 22 -14.41 3.39 6.13
CA ARG A 22 -13.98 4.40 5.18
C ARG A 22 -15.14 5.35 4.79
N PRO A 23 -14.87 6.66 4.60
CA PRO A 23 -15.92 7.67 4.37
C PRO A 23 -16.41 7.68 2.91
N PHE A 24 -16.74 6.52 2.35
CA PHE A 24 -17.27 6.37 1.01
C PHE A 24 -18.70 5.79 1.04
N ARG A 25 -19.53 6.19 0.06
CA ARG A 25 -20.93 5.76 -0.02
C ARG A 25 -21.09 4.28 -0.35
N ASN A 26 -20.24 3.78 -1.22
CA ASN A 26 -20.19 2.40 -1.70
C ASN A 26 -18.81 2.11 -2.34
N VAL A 27 -18.61 0.90 -2.80
CA VAL A 27 -17.33 0.45 -3.36
C VAL A 27 -16.97 1.14 -4.69
N GLU A 28 -17.96 1.44 -5.51
CA GLU A 28 -17.77 2.16 -6.78
C GLU A 28 -17.30 3.60 -6.51
N HIS A 29 -17.92 4.28 -5.56
CA HIS A 29 -17.51 5.62 -5.13
C HIS A 29 -16.10 5.59 -4.52
N MET A 30 -15.78 4.60 -3.69
CA MET A 30 -14.43 4.42 -3.13
C MET A 30 -13.39 4.24 -4.23
N ASN A 31 -13.62 3.32 -5.17
CA ASN A 31 -12.71 3.06 -6.27
C ASN A 31 -12.46 4.33 -7.11
N ALA A 32 -13.52 5.05 -7.46
CA ALA A 32 -13.43 6.28 -8.24
C ALA A 32 -12.65 7.39 -7.51
N GLU A 33 -12.90 7.58 -6.21
CA GLU A 33 -12.19 8.58 -5.42
C GLU A 33 -10.71 8.22 -5.19
N LEU A 34 -10.39 6.95 -4.96
CA LEU A 34 -8.99 6.49 -4.87
C LEU A 34 -8.22 6.77 -6.17
N ILE A 35 -8.81 6.42 -7.33
CA ILE A 35 -8.21 6.70 -8.65
C ILE A 35 -8.03 8.20 -8.87
N LYS A 36 -9.06 9.00 -8.59
CA LYS A 36 -9.03 10.46 -8.75
C LYS A 36 -7.94 11.11 -7.89
N ARG A 37 -7.83 10.73 -6.61
CA ARG A 37 -6.84 11.27 -5.68
C ARG A 37 -5.43 10.85 -6.05
N HIS A 38 -5.24 9.59 -6.45
CA HIS A 38 -3.99 9.11 -7.02
C HIS A 38 -3.55 9.98 -8.21
N ASN A 39 -4.40 10.11 -9.21
CA ASN A 39 -4.09 10.84 -10.45
C ASN A 39 -3.93 12.36 -10.23
N SER A 40 -4.48 12.91 -9.17
CA SER A 40 -4.25 14.32 -8.81
C SER A 40 -2.84 14.61 -8.29
N ARG A 41 -2.14 13.58 -7.81
CA ARG A 41 -0.79 13.69 -7.20
C ARG A 41 0.28 13.08 -8.09
N VAL A 42 0.04 11.91 -8.66
CA VAL A 42 0.97 11.11 -9.46
C VAL A 42 0.90 11.52 -10.92
N LYS A 43 2.06 11.74 -11.56
CA LYS A 43 2.20 12.02 -12.98
C LYS A 43 2.56 10.77 -13.77
N GLU A 44 2.36 10.75 -15.09
CA GLU A 44 2.62 9.61 -15.96
C GLU A 44 4.05 9.05 -15.86
N GLY A 45 5.07 9.90 -15.65
CA GLY A 45 6.48 9.49 -15.52
C GLY A 45 6.92 9.14 -14.10
N ASP A 46 6.05 9.19 -13.12
CA ASP A 46 6.38 8.85 -11.73
C ASP A 46 6.43 7.34 -11.50
N LEU A 47 7.14 6.91 -10.45
CA LEU A 47 7.21 5.53 -10.01
C LEU A 47 6.42 5.36 -8.71
N VAL A 48 5.50 4.40 -8.68
CA VAL A 48 4.62 4.14 -7.54
C VAL A 48 4.86 2.74 -7.00
N PHE A 49 5.18 2.64 -5.71
CA PHE A 49 5.34 1.38 -5.00
C PHE A 49 4.08 1.11 -4.18
N HIS A 50 3.37 0.04 -4.52
CA HIS A 50 2.22 -0.49 -3.77
C HIS A 50 2.72 -1.56 -2.80
N LEU A 51 2.61 -1.31 -1.51
CA LEU A 51 3.12 -2.20 -0.47
C LEU A 51 2.10 -3.26 -0.04
N GLY A 52 1.30 -3.74 -0.97
CA GLY A 52 0.37 -4.85 -0.76
C GLY A 52 -1.09 -4.44 -0.53
N ASP A 53 -1.94 -5.45 -0.60
CA ASP A 53 -3.39 -5.35 -0.45
C ASP A 53 -4.03 -4.33 -1.41
N PHE A 54 -3.60 -4.39 -2.68
CA PHE A 54 -4.06 -3.49 -3.74
C PHE A 54 -5.55 -3.63 -4.03
N LYS A 55 -6.06 -4.86 -4.17
CA LYS A 55 -7.50 -5.14 -4.30
C LYS A 55 -7.88 -6.42 -3.56
N LEU A 56 -9.16 -6.58 -3.20
CA LEU A 56 -9.57 -7.75 -2.43
C LEU A 56 -10.27 -8.82 -3.26
N THR A 57 -11.30 -8.50 -4.02
CA THR A 57 -12.18 -9.48 -4.65
C THR A 57 -11.97 -9.59 -6.15
N ASN A 58 -12.45 -10.69 -6.77
CA ASN A 58 -12.51 -10.83 -8.21
C ASN A 58 -13.74 -10.17 -8.85
N ASN A 59 -14.66 -9.65 -8.04
CA ASN A 59 -15.79 -8.85 -8.51
C ASN A 59 -15.33 -7.42 -8.84
N GLY A 60 -15.82 -6.88 -9.95
CA GLY A 60 -15.41 -5.56 -10.44
C GLY A 60 -14.10 -5.59 -11.25
N PRO A 61 -13.49 -4.43 -11.50
CA PRO A 61 -12.31 -4.31 -12.33
C PRO A 61 -11.14 -5.19 -11.84
N ASN A 62 -10.49 -5.89 -12.76
CA ASN A 62 -9.28 -6.64 -12.44
C ASN A 62 -8.06 -5.69 -12.25
N LYS A 63 -6.93 -6.25 -11.77
CA LYS A 63 -5.71 -5.46 -11.52
C LYS A 63 -5.27 -4.64 -12.75
N ARG A 64 -5.26 -5.25 -13.95
CA ARG A 64 -4.82 -4.58 -15.18
C ARG A 64 -5.76 -3.42 -15.56
N GLU A 65 -7.06 -3.59 -15.37
CA GLU A 65 -8.06 -2.55 -15.63
C GLU A 65 -7.93 -1.38 -14.64
N LEU A 66 -7.65 -1.66 -13.37
CA LEU A 66 -7.39 -0.63 -12.37
C LEU A 66 -6.08 0.13 -12.69
N VAL A 67 -4.99 -0.59 -12.91
CA VAL A 67 -3.68 0.02 -13.20
C VAL A 67 -3.72 0.91 -14.46
N ARG A 68 -4.50 0.55 -15.48
CA ARG A 68 -4.67 1.39 -16.69
C ARG A 68 -5.34 2.74 -16.42
N GLN A 69 -6.02 2.88 -15.29
CA GLN A 69 -6.67 4.13 -14.88
C GLN A 69 -5.78 4.98 -13.98
N LEU A 70 -4.65 4.46 -13.53
CA LEU A 70 -3.72 5.12 -12.62
C LEU A 70 -2.53 5.69 -13.39
N ASN A 71 -2.17 6.93 -13.11
CA ASN A 71 -0.95 7.54 -13.62
C ASN A 71 0.30 6.92 -12.97
N GLY A 72 1.39 6.82 -13.72
CA GLY A 72 2.70 6.38 -13.25
C GLY A 72 3.06 4.94 -13.67
N HIS A 73 4.24 4.52 -13.25
CA HIS A 73 4.74 3.17 -13.39
C HIS A 73 4.64 2.44 -12.06
N HIS A 74 4.06 1.24 -12.04
CA HIS A 74 3.65 0.58 -10.81
C HIS A 74 4.51 -0.63 -10.48
N VAL A 75 5.02 -0.67 -9.24
CA VAL A 75 5.72 -1.80 -8.62
C VAL A 75 4.88 -2.32 -7.47
N PHE A 76 4.71 -3.64 -7.37
CA PHE A 76 3.85 -4.26 -6.37
C PHE A 76 4.64 -5.18 -5.44
N ILE A 77 4.46 -4.98 -4.14
CA ILE A 77 4.85 -5.91 -3.07
C ILE A 77 3.61 -6.70 -2.68
N GLN A 78 3.78 -7.95 -2.31
CA GLN A 78 2.67 -8.82 -1.94
C GLN A 78 2.11 -8.50 -0.55
N GLY A 79 0.82 -8.18 -0.50
CA GLY A 79 0.02 -8.19 0.72
C GLY A 79 -0.56 -9.57 1.05
N ASN A 80 -1.17 -9.69 2.22
CA ASN A 80 -1.75 -10.97 2.64
C ASN A 80 -3.04 -11.33 1.88
N HIS A 81 -3.75 -10.34 1.35
CA HIS A 81 -4.95 -10.54 0.53
C HIS A 81 -4.67 -10.74 -0.96
N ASP A 82 -3.45 -10.50 -1.44
CA ASP A 82 -3.13 -10.50 -2.88
C ASP A 82 -3.01 -11.89 -3.52
N LYS A 83 -3.05 -12.97 -2.75
CA LYS A 83 -2.73 -14.32 -3.25
C LYS A 83 -3.74 -14.88 -4.27
N ASN A 84 -5.03 -14.57 -4.13
CA ASN A 84 -6.10 -15.24 -4.89
C ASN A 84 -7.01 -14.27 -5.66
N ASN A 85 -6.58 -13.03 -5.86
CA ASN A 85 -7.40 -11.96 -6.46
C ASN A 85 -6.80 -11.35 -7.74
N GLY A 86 -5.78 -12.01 -8.31
CA GLY A 86 -5.07 -11.53 -9.50
C GLY A 86 -3.97 -10.51 -9.22
N CYS A 87 -3.67 -10.23 -7.93
CA CYS A 87 -2.60 -9.32 -7.51
C CYS A 87 -1.33 -10.03 -7.03
N ASN A 88 -1.30 -11.36 -7.08
CA ASN A 88 -0.16 -12.14 -6.63
C ASN A 88 1.15 -11.68 -7.30
N THR A 89 2.21 -11.56 -6.50
CA THR A 89 3.56 -11.22 -6.93
C THR A 89 4.57 -11.97 -6.06
N PRO A 90 5.73 -12.39 -6.58
CA PRO A 90 6.79 -13.01 -5.78
C PRO A 90 7.53 -12.00 -4.88
N VAL A 91 7.38 -10.69 -5.14
CA VAL A 91 8.09 -9.63 -4.41
C VAL A 91 7.48 -9.49 -3.01
N LYS A 92 8.25 -9.82 -1.98
CA LYS A 92 7.83 -9.73 -0.57
C LYS A 92 8.23 -8.42 0.07
N TYR A 93 9.37 -7.88 -0.31
CA TYR A 93 9.90 -6.61 0.17
C TYR A 93 10.86 -6.02 -0.86
N ILE A 94 11.18 -4.75 -0.68
CA ILE A 94 12.18 -4.02 -1.46
C ILE A 94 13.08 -3.26 -0.47
N VAL A 95 14.39 -3.32 -0.69
CA VAL A 95 15.36 -2.46 0.00
C VAL A 95 15.83 -1.41 -1.00
N MET A 96 15.74 -0.15 -0.62
CA MET A 96 16.16 0.94 -1.49
C MET A 96 16.72 2.13 -0.69
N GLU A 97 17.37 3.06 -1.38
CA GLU A 97 17.79 4.31 -0.78
C GLU A 97 16.71 5.39 -0.99
N LEU A 98 16.24 5.98 0.11
CA LEU A 98 15.39 7.18 0.13
C LEU A 98 16.01 8.22 1.07
N PHE A 99 16.08 9.47 0.64
CA PHE A 99 16.61 10.58 1.46
C PHE A 99 17.99 10.28 2.06
N LYS A 100 18.88 9.62 1.31
CA LYS A 100 20.23 9.17 1.75
C LYS A 100 20.20 8.16 2.91
N GLN A 101 19.12 7.42 3.06
CA GLN A 101 18.98 6.34 4.03
C GLN A 101 18.52 5.07 3.34
N THR A 102 19.11 3.95 3.71
CA THR A 102 18.60 2.64 3.30
C THR A 102 17.33 2.35 4.07
N VAL A 103 16.23 2.06 3.35
CA VAL A 103 14.92 1.79 3.91
C VAL A 103 14.38 0.46 3.42
N LEU A 104 13.51 -0.15 4.22
CA LEU A 104 12.77 -1.36 3.87
C LEU A 104 11.34 -0.99 3.49
N LEU A 105 10.88 -1.46 2.33
CA LEU A 105 9.48 -1.43 1.90
C LEU A 105 8.91 -2.84 2.05
N ILE A 106 7.84 -3.01 2.83
CA ILE A 106 7.26 -4.32 3.13
C ILE A 106 5.79 -4.15 3.55
N HIS A 107 4.97 -5.17 3.36
CA HIS A 107 3.55 -5.04 3.70
C HIS A 107 3.29 -5.05 5.22
N LYS A 108 3.80 -6.08 5.92
CA LYS A 108 3.50 -6.29 7.35
C LYS A 108 4.54 -5.67 8.27
N PRO A 109 4.11 -4.90 9.30
CA PRO A 109 5.03 -4.36 10.30
C PRO A 109 5.79 -5.42 11.10
N GLU A 110 5.16 -6.55 11.38
CA GLU A 110 5.77 -7.67 12.11
C GLU A 110 6.98 -8.22 11.35
N ASP A 111 6.82 -8.46 10.04
CA ASP A 111 7.90 -8.92 9.17
C ASP A 111 9.03 -7.87 9.07
N ALA A 112 8.68 -6.57 9.10
CA ALA A 112 9.67 -5.49 9.15
C ALA A 112 10.52 -5.54 10.42
N ILE A 113 9.89 -5.72 11.58
CA ILE A 113 10.57 -5.80 12.89
C ILE A 113 11.60 -6.95 12.89
N GLU A 114 11.27 -8.09 12.28
CA GLU A 114 12.16 -9.24 12.17
C GLU A 114 13.35 -8.99 11.21
N LEU A 115 13.08 -8.35 10.05
CA LEU A 115 14.09 -8.18 9.00
C LEU A 115 15.03 -6.99 9.22
N MET A 116 14.55 -5.90 9.82
CA MET A 116 15.34 -4.66 10.01
C MET A 116 16.68 -4.90 10.73
N PRO A 117 16.75 -5.63 11.86
CA PRO A 117 18.02 -5.88 12.54
C PRO A 117 18.96 -6.76 11.72
N ILE A 118 18.43 -7.74 10.99
CA ILE A 118 19.22 -8.65 10.14
C ILE A 118 19.90 -7.87 9.01
N MET A 119 19.18 -6.87 8.46
CA MET A 119 19.65 -6.06 7.32
C MET A 119 20.42 -4.79 7.76
N GLY A 120 20.48 -4.48 9.06
CA GLY A 120 21.07 -3.23 9.56
C GLY A 120 20.24 -1.98 9.21
N ILE A 121 18.94 -2.13 8.88
CA ILE A 121 18.03 -1.05 8.48
C ILE A 121 17.32 -0.49 9.71
N LYS A 122 17.14 0.83 9.76
CA LYS A 122 16.51 1.54 10.88
C LYS A 122 15.16 2.17 10.56
N THR A 123 14.73 2.11 9.30
CA THR A 123 13.44 2.67 8.88
C THR A 123 12.76 1.72 7.91
N ALA A 124 11.50 1.37 8.18
CA ALA A 124 10.66 0.61 7.27
C ALA A 124 9.36 1.35 6.99
N PHE A 125 8.93 1.30 5.73
CA PHE A 125 7.60 1.71 5.29
C PHE A 125 6.75 0.45 5.15
N CYS A 126 5.55 0.46 5.74
CA CYS A 126 4.66 -0.69 5.76
C CYS A 126 3.19 -0.26 5.59
N GLY A 127 2.31 -1.25 5.44
CA GLY A 127 0.86 -1.10 5.43
C GLY A 127 0.21 -2.00 6.48
N HIS A 128 -0.86 -2.71 6.09
CA HIS A 128 -1.55 -3.77 6.82
C HIS A 128 -2.36 -3.31 8.04
N VAL A 129 -1.96 -2.27 8.74
CA VAL A 129 -2.56 -1.85 10.02
C VAL A 129 -3.57 -0.71 9.89
N HIS A 130 -3.87 -0.28 8.66
CA HIS A 130 -4.90 0.69 8.34
C HIS A 130 -4.85 1.96 9.22
N GLU A 131 -5.92 2.24 9.97
CA GLU A 131 -6.09 3.42 10.82
C GLU A 131 -5.40 3.35 12.19
N LYS A 132 -4.78 2.19 12.56
CA LYS A 132 -4.31 1.96 13.94
C LYS A 132 -3.21 2.93 14.39
N TRP A 133 -2.24 3.20 13.52
CA TRP A 133 -1.16 4.14 13.79
C TRP A 133 -0.49 4.60 12.50
N LYS A 134 0.10 5.79 12.52
CA LYS A 134 0.84 6.39 11.40
C LYS A 134 2.35 6.17 11.52
N PHE A 135 2.87 6.31 12.74
CA PHE A 135 4.28 6.11 13.07
C PHE A 135 4.39 5.24 14.32
N MET A 136 5.33 4.31 14.33
CA MET A 136 5.64 3.49 15.48
C MET A 136 7.15 3.38 15.67
N LYS A 137 7.64 3.77 16.86
CA LYS A 137 9.03 3.54 17.27
C LYS A 137 9.12 2.18 17.95
N THR A 138 10.13 1.41 17.58
CA THR A 138 10.48 0.12 18.17
C THR A 138 11.96 0.15 18.59
N GLU A 139 12.41 -0.88 19.28
CA GLU A 139 13.85 -1.07 19.58
C GLU A 139 14.69 -1.23 18.29
N GLN A 140 14.12 -1.76 17.22
CA GLN A 140 14.76 -1.94 15.93
C GLN A 140 14.87 -0.67 15.11
N GLY A 141 13.93 0.28 15.29
CA GLY A 141 13.88 1.53 14.55
C GLY A 141 12.50 2.11 14.38
N LEU A 142 12.29 2.86 13.30
CA LEU A 142 11.04 3.54 12.98
C LEU A 142 10.24 2.75 11.93
N LEU A 143 8.97 2.51 12.20
CA LEU A 143 7.97 2.04 11.23
C LEU A 143 7.07 3.19 10.83
N VAL A 144 6.82 3.32 9.52
CA VAL A 144 5.93 4.31 8.93
C VAL A 144 4.82 3.57 8.19
N ASN A 145 3.59 3.70 8.69
CA ASN A 145 2.42 3.16 7.99
C ASN A 145 2.04 4.10 6.84
N ILE A 146 2.16 3.60 5.61
CA ILE A 146 1.83 4.36 4.39
C ILE A 146 0.50 3.92 3.76
N GLY A 147 -0.30 3.16 4.49
CA GLY A 147 -1.65 2.80 4.08
C GLY A 147 -2.51 4.04 3.83
N VAL A 148 -3.34 3.98 2.80
CA VAL A 148 -4.18 5.12 2.35
C VAL A 148 -5.06 5.71 3.47
N ASP A 149 -5.43 4.90 4.46
CA ASP A 149 -6.24 5.32 5.62
C ASP A 149 -5.54 6.34 6.52
N GLN A 150 -4.21 6.45 6.46
CA GLN A 150 -3.41 7.39 7.23
C GLN A 150 -3.10 8.70 6.50
N TRP A 151 -3.31 8.75 5.17
CA TRP A 151 -2.80 9.81 4.31
C TRP A 151 -3.86 10.43 3.39
N ASP A 152 -5.13 10.40 3.84
CA ASP A 152 -6.27 10.97 3.12
C ASP A 152 -6.49 10.35 1.73
N TYR A 153 -6.27 9.03 1.65
CA TYR A 153 -6.54 8.19 0.46
C TYR A 153 -5.80 8.57 -0.82
#